data_ba53b6485a3edcd4d89186ab150e7346
#
_entry.id   ba53b6485a3edcd4d89186ab150e7346
#
_cell.length_a   1.000
_cell.length_b   1.000
_cell.length_c   1.000
_cell.angle_alpha   90.00
_cell.angle_beta   90.00
_cell.angle_gamma   90.00
#
_symmetry.space_group_name_H-M   'P 1'
#
loop_
_entity.id
_entity.type
_entity.pdbx_description
1 polymer ?
#
loop_
_entity_poly.entity_id
_entity_poly.type
_entity_poly.pdbx_seq_one_letter_code
_entity_poly.pdbx_strand_id
1 'polypeptide(L)'
;MSVGWETSDRADGIHVELTGELDISSASSVESRLLEVEQREPERLILDLRRVNFIDSTGLSMIINADGRAKRAGRRLTIVSGDGVPRRILRTVGLEDRLDVLSDLPAAG
;
A
#
# COMPACT_ATOMS: atom_id res chain seq x y z
N MET A 1 5.32 -16.96 -7.39
CA MET A 1 5.13 -16.24 -6.13
C MET A 1 3.75 -15.63 -6.15
N SER A 2 3.04 -15.72 -5.06
CA SER A 2 1.66 -15.29 -5.03
C SER A 2 1.47 -14.13 -4.05
N VAL A 3 0.48 -13.32 -4.35
CA VAL A 3 0.05 -12.23 -3.49
C VAL A 3 -1.44 -12.40 -3.21
N GLY A 4 -1.82 -12.27 -1.95
CA GLY A 4 -3.22 -12.24 -1.55
C GLY A 4 -3.71 -10.81 -1.54
N TRP A 5 -5.00 -10.62 -1.82
CA TRP A 5 -5.63 -9.31 -1.91
C TRP A 5 -6.99 -9.36 -1.25
N GLU A 6 -7.21 -8.45 -0.32
CA GLU A 6 -8.50 -8.34 0.37
C GLU A 6 -8.84 -6.87 0.57
N THR A 7 -10.07 -6.49 0.27
CA THR A 7 -10.52 -5.12 0.47
C THR A 7 -11.67 -5.07 1.44
N SER A 8 -11.76 -3.98 2.19
CA SER A 8 -12.90 -3.69 3.06
C SER A 8 -13.16 -2.20 3.07
N ASP A 9 -14.44 -1.85 3.20
CA ASP A 9 -14.84 -0.45 3.30
C ASP A 9 -14.65 0.05 4.74
N ARG A 10 -14.29 1.33 4.85
CA ARG A 10 -14.14 2.02 6.13
C ARG A 10 -14.92 3.32 6.06
N ALA A 11 -15.19 3.90 7.23
CA ALA A 11 -15.85 5.20 7.29
C ALA A 11 -15.04 6.28 6.56
N ASP A 12 -13.71 6.17 6.58
CA ASP A 12 -12.79 7.14 5.98
C ASP A 12 -12.26 6.75 4.59
N GLY A 13 -12.68 5.57 4.05
CA GLY A 13 -12.19 5.15 2.74
C GLY A 13 -12.18 3.64 2.55
N ILE A 14 -11.11 3.15 1.93
CA ILE A 14 -10.97 1.73 1.59
C ILE A 14 -9.67 1.19 2.16
N HIS A 15 -9.75 0.03 2.80
CA HIS A 15 -8.62 -0.72 3.33
C HIS A 15 -8.31 -1.86 2.37
N VAL A 16 -7.07 -1.94 1.90
CA VAL A 16 -6.58 -2.99 1.03
C VAL A 16 -5.49 -3.73 1.79
N GLU A 17 -5.71 -5.00 2.07
CA GLU A 17 -4.70 -5.85 2.72
C GLU A 17 -4.03 -6.73 1.69
N LEU A 18 -2.69 -6.71 1.67
CA LEU A 18 -1.89 -7.61 0.85
C LEU A 18 -1.21 -8.66 1.73
N THR A 19 -1.06 -9.87 1.18
CA THR A 19 -0.32 -10.95 1.83
C THR A 19 0.65 -11.54 0.82
N GLY A 20 1.78 -12.04 1.30
CA GLY A 20 2.76 -12.75 0.47
C GLY A 20 3.88 -11.85 0.02
N GLU A 21 4.23 -11.93 -1.27
CA GLU A 21 5.38 -11.19 -1.82
C GLU A 21 4.93 -10.14 -2.82
N LEU A 22 5.47 -8.95 -2.67
CA LEU A 22 5.23 -7.84 -3.59
C LEU A 22 6.49 -7.64 -4.42
N ASP A 23 6.56 -8.33 -5.56
CA ASP A 23 7.74 -8.42 -6.40
C ASP A 23 7.39 -8.29 -7.87
N ILE A 24 8.38 -8.53 -8.74
CA ILE A 24 8.21 -8.40 -10.19
C ILE A 24 7.09 -9.30 -10.71
N SER A 25 6.82 -10.44 -10.05
CA SER A 25 5.78 -11.36 -10.51
C SER A 25 4.37 -10.94 -10.08
N SER A 26 4.23 -10.10 -9.06
CA SER A 26 2.93 -9.74 -8.49
C SER A 26 2.59 -8.25 -8.62
N ALA A 27 3.58 -7.38 -8.81
CA ALA A 27 3.37 -5.93 -8.74
C ALA A 27 2.36 -5.41 -9.77
N SER A 28 2.39 -5.91 -11.00
CA SER A 28 1.45 -5.42 -12.03
C SER A 28 0.00 -5.83 -11.74
N SER A 29 -0.20 -7.01 -11.17
CA SER A 29 -1.52 -7.47 -10.76
C SER A 29 -2.06 -6.60 -9.61
N VAL A 30 -1.23 -6.29 -8.64
CA VAL A 30 -1.60 -5.42 -7.53
C VAL A 30 -1.91 -4.02 -8.04
N GLU A 31 -1.08 -3.50 -8.95
CA GLU A 31 -1.30 -2.16 -9.49
C GLU A 31 -2.63 -2.08 -10.23
N SER A 32 -2.98 -3.09 -11.03
CA SER A 32 -4.26 -3.13 -11.73
C SER A 32 -5.44 -3.08 -10.75
N ARG A 33 -5.34 -3.82 -9.65
CA ARG A 33 -6.39 -3.82 -8.63
C ARG A 33 -6.46 -2.50 -7.88
N LEU A 34 -5.32 -1.89 -7.59
CA LEU A 34 -5.28 -0.56 -6.98
C LEU A 34 -5.96 0.48 -7.87
N LEU A 35 -5.69 0.44 -9.19
CA LEU A 35 -6.31 1.36 -10.13
C LEU A 35 -7.84 1.21 -10.13
N GLU A 36 -8.36 -0.01 -10.04
CA GLU A 36 -9.81 -0.24 -9.95
C GLU A 36 -10.39 0.38 -8.66
N VAL A 37 -9.71 0.20 -7.53
CA VAL A 37 -10.13 0.78 -6.25
C VAL A 37 -10.09 2.30 -6.31
N GLU A 38 -9.05 2.87 -6.94
CA GLU A 38 -8.88 4.30 -7.09
C GLU A 38 -9.99 4.94 -7.92
N GLN A 39 -10.58 4.19 -8.86
CA GLN A 39 -11.71 4.67 -9.67
C GLN A 39 -12.96 4.92 -8.83
N ARG A 40 -13.05 4.34 -7.66
CA ARG A 40 -14.15 4.59 -6.71
C ARG A 40 -13.98 5.92 -5.98
N GLU A 41 -12.87 6.61 -6.21
CA GLU A 41 -12.53 7.91 -5.64
C GLU A 41 -12.63 7.96 -4.11
N PRO A 42 -12.00 7.03 -3.38
CA PRO A 42 -12.02 7.08 -1.93
C PRO A 42 -11.24 8.30 -1.43
N GLU A 43 -11.70 8.90 -0.34
CA GLU A 43 -10.95 10.00 0.28
C GLU A 43 -9.61 9.51 0.82
N ARG A 44 -9.60 8.28 1.35
CA ARG A 44 -8.41 7.65 1.89
C ARG A 44 -8.31 6.22 1.39
N LEU A 45 -7.12 5.84 0.98
CA LEU A 45 -6.81 4.46 0.66
C LEU A 45 -5.71 3.99 1.60
N ILE A 46 -5.98 2.90 2.31
CA ILE A 46 -5.01 2.30 3.22
C ILE A 46 -4.46 1.05 2.55
N LEU A 47 -3.15 1.05 2.29
CA LEU A 47 -2.45 -0.11 1.75
C LEU A 47 -1.73 -0.80 2.90
N ASP A 48 -2.26 -1.95 3.30
CA ASP A 48 -1.80 -2.68 4.47
C ASP A 48 -0.80 -3.75 4.06
N LEU A 49 0.44 -3.56 4.44
CA LEU A 49 1.56 -4.45 4.10
C LEU A 49 2.01 -5.32 5.27
N ARG A 50 1.29 -5.31 6.38
CA ARG A 50 1.72 -6.04 7.58
C ARG A 50 1.95 -7.52 7.35
N ARG A 51 1.24 -8.12 6.40
CA ARG A 51 1.36 -9.55 6.08
C ARG A 51 2.16 -9.81 4.80
N VAL A 52 2.81 -8.79 4.29
CA VAL A 52 3.76 -8.93 3.18
C VAL A 52 5.12 -9.27 3.77
N ASN A 53 5.77 -10.29 3.23
CA ASN A 53 7.05 -10.78 3.76
C ASN A 53 8.23 -10.51 2.84
N PHE A 54 8.00 -9.92 1.67
CA PHE A 54 9.07 -9.57 0.74
C PHE A 54 8.59 -8.46 -0.21
N ILE A 55 9.46 -7.47 -0.44
CA ILE A 55 9.22 -6.38 -1.40
C ILE A 55 10.53 -6.15 -2.14
N ASP A 56 10.49 -6.22 -3.48
CA ASP A 56 11.66 -5.87 -4.30
C ASP A 56 11.49 -4.47 -4.88
N SER A 57 12.44 -4.07 -5.74
CA SER A 57 12.40 -2.72 -6.33
C SER A 57 11.17 -2.49 -7.19
N THR A 58 10.64 -3.52 -7.84
CA THR A 58 9.41 -3.41 -8.64
C THR A 58 8.21 -3.12 -7.73
N GLY A 59 8.13 -3.82 -6.60
CA GLY A 59 7.08 -3.57 -5.60
C GLY A 59 7.18 -2.15 -5.02
N LEU A 60 8.39 -1.70 -4.71
CA LEU A 60 8.61 -0.33 -4.22
C LEU A 60 8.19 0.70 -5.25
N SER A 61 8.52 0.49 -6.53
CA SER A 61 8.11 1.40 -7.61
C SER A 61 6.60 1.48 -7.71
N MET A 62 5.91 0.36 -7.55
CA MET A 62 4.45 0.32 -7.58
C MET A 62 3.85 1.17 -6.45
N ILE A 63 4.42 1.08 -5.26
CA ILE A 63 3.97 1.89 -4.10
C ILE A 63 4.21 3.38 -4.37
N ILE A 64 5.37 3.73 -4.88
CA ILE A 64 5.70 5.12 -5.22
C ILE A 64 4.74 5.67 -6.28
N ASN A 65 4.43 4.87 -7.31
CA ASN A 65 3.49 5.29 -8.35
C ASN A 65 2.09 5.50 -7.78
N ALA A 66 1.65 4.63 -6.88
CA ALA A 66 0.35 4.79 -6.22
C ALA A 66 0.30 6.08 -5.39
N ASP A 67 1.39 6.40 -4.69
CA ASP A 67 1.49 7.64 -3.92
C ASP A 67 1.42 8.87 -4.84
N GLY A 68 2.10 8.82 -5.97
CA GLY A 68 2.04 9.89 -6.96
C GLY A 68 0.63 10.12 -7.48
N ARG A 69 -0.10 9.05 -7.79
CA ARG A 69 -1.49 9.17 -8.25
C ARG A 69 -2.39 9.77 -7.17
N ALA A 70 -2.18 9.34 -5.92
CA ALA A 70 -2.95 9.86 -4.79
C ALA A 70 -2.76 11.38 -4.63
N LYS A 71 -1.52 11.84 -4.70
CA LYS A 71 -1.21 13.26 -4.60
C LYS A 71 -1.88 14.07 -5.73
N ARG A 72 -1.81 13.56 -6.95
CA ARG A 72 -2.44 14.24 -8.09
C ARG A 72 -3.96 14.30 -7.97
N ALA A 73 -4.56 13.28 -7.35
CA ALA A 73 -6.01 13.20 -7.18
C ALA A 73 -6.51 13.87 -5.90
N GLY A 74 -5.61 14.36 -5.05
CA GLY A 74 -6.00 14.90 -3.74
C GLY A 74 -6.46 13.83 -2.78
N ARG A 75 -6.06 12.59 -2.99
CA ARG A 75 -6.41 11.45 -2.15
C ARG A 75 -5.32 11.20 -1.12
N ARG A 76 -5.72 10.72 0.04
CA ARG A 76 -4.76 10.33 1.05
C ARG A 76 -4.43 8.84 0.90
N LEU A 77 -3.16 8.52 0.66
CA LEU A 77 -2.67 7.14 0.67
C LEU A 77 -1.87 6.93 1.95
N THR A 78 -2.28 5.96 2.75
CA THR A 78 -1.58 5.57 3.97
C THR A 78 -1.06 4.15 3.83
N ILE A 79 0.21 3.94 4.16
CA ILE A 79 0.84 2.62 4.17
C ILE A 79 0.86 2.13 5.61
N VAL A 80 0.32 0.94 5.87
CA VAL A 80 0.42 0.31 7.18
C VAL A 80 1.48 -0.79 7.07
N SER A 81 2.59 -0.60 7.72
CA SER A 81 3.77 -1.44 7.52
C SER A 81 3.98 -2.52 8.58
N GLY A 82 3.40 -2.35 9.77
CA GLY A 82 3.84 -3.12 10.92
C GLY A 82 5.28 -2.75 11.30
N ASP A 83 5.90 -3.57 12.13
CA ASP A 83 7.28 -3.36 12.58
C ASP A 83 8.25 -4.39 11.99
N GLY A 84 7.81 -5.16 11.00
CA GLY A 84 8.58 -6.25 10.40
C GLY A 84 9.31 -5.85 9.11
N VAL A 85 9.32 -6.79 8.18
CA VAL A 85 10.07 -6.67 6.93
C VAL A 85 9.68 -5.44 6.10
N PRO A 86 8.39 -5.15 5.85
CA PRO A 86 8.05 -3.98 5.05
C PRO A 86 8.58 -2.68 5.66
N ARG A 87 8.48 -2.52 6.99
CA ARG A 87 8.97 -1.31 7.67
C ARG A 87 10.47 -1.15 7.48
N ARG A 88 11.22 -2.24 7.65
CA ARG A 88 12.67 -2.20 7.49
C ARG A 88 13.08 -1.82 6.07
N ILE A 89 12.37 -2.36 5.07
CA ILE A 89 12.66 -2.05 3.67
C ILE A 89 12.38 -0.57 3.39
N LEU A 90 11.22 -0.07 3.81
CA LEU A 90 10.88 1.34 3.59
C LEU A 90 11.88 2.27 4.26
N ARG A 91 12.32 1.93 5.46
CA ARG A 91 13.32 2.71 6.18
C ARG A 91 14.67 2.69 5.47
N THR A 92 15.11 1.51 5.03
CA THR A 92 16.41 1.33 4.37
C THR A 92 16.51 2.13 3.08
N VAL A 93 15.43 2.20 2.31
CA VAL A 93 15.43 2.95 1.03
C VAL A 93 15.00 4.41 1.19
N GLY A 94 14.77 4.86 2.42
CA GLY A 94 14.46 6.27 2.70
C GLY A 94 13.04 6.69 2.38
N LEU A 95 12.11 5.74 2.27
CA LEU A 95 10.71 6.06 1.96
C LEU A 95 9.84 6.25 3.19
N GLU A 96 10.30 5.83 4.37
CA GLU A 96 9.52 5.94 5.60
C GLU A 96 9.09 7.38 5.90
N ASP A 97 9.95 8.35 5.60
CA ASP A 97 9.68 9.77 5.86
C ASP A 97 9.01 10.47 4.67
N ARG A 98 8.97 9.82 3.51
CA ARG A 98 8.43 10.41 2.27
C ARG A 98 7.02 9.99 1.98
N LEU A 99 6.58 8.88 2.58
CA LEU A 99 5.23 8.34 2.47
C LEU A 99 4.53 8.48 3.81
N ASP A 100 3.22 8.41 3.82
CA ASP A 100 2.44 8.36 5.06
C ASP A 100 2.46 6.90 5.56
N VAL A 101 3.40 6.58 6.45
CA VAL A 101 3.61 5.22 6.95
C VAL A 101 3.26 5.13 8.42
N LEU A 102 2.38 4.18 8.74
CA LEU A 102 1.98 3.88 10.11
C LEU A 102 2.32 2.43 10.44
N SER A 103 2.59 2.13 11.71
CA SER A 103 2.84 0.77 12.15
C SER A 103 1.56 -0.07 12.18
N ASP A 104 0.43 0.55 12.52
CA ASP A 104 -0.83 -0.16 12.70
C ASP A 104 -1.97 0.62 12.04
N LEU A 105 -3.14 -0.02 11.93
CA LEU A 105 -4.31 0.62 11.33
C LEU A 105 -4.71 1.84 12.16
N PRO A 106 -4.99 2.98 11.50
CA PRO A 106 -5.53 4.12 12.20
C PRO A 106 -6.96 3.84 12.66
N ALA A 107 -7.40 4.56 13.66
CA ALA A 107 -8.79 4.48 14.10
C ALA A 107 -9.69 4.83 12.92
N ALA A 108 -10.82 4.13 12.80
CA ALA A 108 -11.82 4.43 11.76
C ALA A 108 -12.35 5.84 12.00
N GLY A 109 -12.18 6.67 11.01
CA GLY A 109 -12.51 8.09 11.07
C GLY A 109 -13.97 8.42 11.20
#